data_5850b6e129fc4910a5e006ead7040fa7
#
_entry.id   5850b6e129fc4910a5e006ead7040fa7
#
_cell.length_a   1.000
_cell.length_b   1.000
_cell.length_c   1.000
_cell.angle_alpha   90.00
_cell.angle_beta   90.00
_cell.angle_gamma   90.00
#
_symmetry.space_group_name_H-M   'P 1'
#
loop_
_entity.id
_entity.type
_entity.pdbx_description
1 polymer ?
#
loop_
_entity_poly.entity_id
_entity_poly.type
_entity_poly.pdbx_seq_one_letter_code
_entity_poly.pdbx_strand_id
1 'polypeptide(L)'
;MAKYFVKRKRQCPGDGYEISLSVCKGRQKALYPKCPVCQHRDSAVSELTEEEAEYTPMETGTRKILQLSTNQDDAINRQIFKSYDIRGEYPEQLDEYTSEKIGMATVLFLKSIKDVKNIVVARDIRLSSNSLTSALMKGITKAGVNVIDIGEVSTDTTYFAVGNYNYDAGIMVTASHNPSNYNGFKICHEQATPISFDTGLSTISEIARQTDLPASEQHGKIIEKDVLNDYKKYILGFAANLRPLKIVIDAGNGMAGKMIPVVFKDLPCEIVPLFFEPDGTFPNHEPNPLDSSNLRDLQAKVCETESHLGVAFDGDADRCVFVDEKGQEIGCDLITAVIAGKLLQKEKGATILYDLRSSWILPEEIKRAGGNPYRERVGHSHIKATMREKNAVFGGELSGHYYFRANYFADSAIIALIEI
;
A
#
# COMPACT_ATOMS: atom_id res chain seq x y z
N MET A 1 -26.98 -0.54 17.87
CA MET A 1 -26.21 -0.99 19.07
C MET A 1 -25.15 -1.96 18.59
N ALA A 2 -23.90 -1.53 18.55
CA ALA A 2 -22.79 -2.40 18.17
C ALA A 2 -22.54 -3.42 19.29
N LYS A 3 -22.70 -4.71 18.98
CA LYS A 3 -22.33 -5.78 19.91
C LYS A 3 -20.80 -5.89 19.86
N TYR A 4 -20.15 -5.50 20.95
CA TYR A 4 -18.72 -5.76 21.16
C TYR A 4 -18.48 -7.26 21.25
N PHE A 5 -17.60 -7.79 20.39
CA PHE A 5 -17.06 -9.14 20.52
C PHE A 5 -16.23 -9.21 21.80
N VAL A 6 -16.66 -9.94 22.79
CA VAL A 6 -15.83 -10.28 23.94
C VAL A 6 -14.85 -11.35 23.48
N LYS A 7 -13.64 -10.96 23.09
CA LYS A 7 -12.56 -11.91 22.82
C LYS A 7 -12.28 -12.66 24.11
N ARG A 8 -12.61 -13.96 24.16
CA ARG A 8 -12.24 -14.81 25.29
C ARG A 8 -10.73 -14.77 25.48
N LYS A 9 -10.28 -14.41 26.65
CA LYS A 9 -8.89 -14.33 27.04
C LYS A 9 -8.59 -15.39 28.08
N ARG A 10 -7.34 -15.84 28.18
CA ARG A 10 -6.87 -16.71 29.25
C ARG A 10 -5.52 -16.25 29.78
N GLN A 11 -5.26 -16.54 31.03
CA GLN A 11 -3.96 -16.31 31.64
C GLN A 11 -2.94 -17.24 30.98
N CYS A 12 -1.87 -16.67 30.42
CA CYS A 12 -0.75 -17.47 29.92
C CYS A 12 0.19 -17.79 31.09
N PRO A 13 0.29 -19.06 31.55
CA PRO A 13 1.17 -19.39 32.71
C PRO A 13 2.63 -19.07 32.47
N GLY A 14 3.03 -18.99 31.18
CA GLY A 14 4.40 -18.71 30.78
C GLY A 14 4.80 -17.24 30.89
N ASP A 15 3.88 -16.31 30.71
CA ASP A 15 4.20 -14.87 30.62
C ASP A 15 3.49 -14.02 31.68
N GLY A 16 2.61 -14.62 32.50
CA GLY A 16 1.94 -13.90 33.58
C GLY A 16 0.86 -12.89 33.15
N TYR A 17 0.48 -12.81 31.86
CA TYR A 17 -0.57 -11.93 31.36
C TYR A 17 -1.62 -12.67 30.52
N GLU A 18 -2.77 -12.03 30.33
CA GLU A 18 -3.87 -12.60 29.53
C GLU A 18 -3.58 -12.52 28.02
N ILE A 19 -3.83 -13.63 27.32
CA ILE A 19 -3.75 -13.71 25.86
C ILE A 19 -5.09 -14.22 25.28
N SER A 20 -5.36 -13.88 24.01
CA SER A 20 -6.52 -14.43 23.32
C SER A 20 -6.30 -15.91 22.97
N LEU A 21 -7.38 -16.67 22.77
CA LEU A 21 -7.28 -18.08 22.35
C LEU A 21 -6.54 -18.25 21.02
N SER A 22 -6.71 -17.33 20.07
CA SER A 22 -5.98 -17.34 18.79
C SER A 22 -4.47 -17.18 18.97
N VAL A 23 -4.01 -16.30 19.87
CA VAL A 23 -2.60 -16.15 20.21
C VAL A 23 -2.06 -17.40 20.90
N CYS A 24 -2.84 -17.99 21.81
CA CYS A 24 -2.47 -19.24 22.47
C CYS A 24 -2.26 -20.38 21.47
N LYS A 25 -3.19 -20.57 20.51
CA LYS A 25 -3.07 -21.57 19.42
C LYS A 25 -1.86 -21.30 18.51
N GLY A 26 -1.60 -20.04 18.16
CA GLY A 26 -0.42 -19.66 17.37
C GLY A 26 0.89 -20.02 18.07
N ARG A 27 1.00 -19.77 19.37
CA ARG A 27 2.18 -20.14 20.18
C ARG A 27 2.38 -21.64 20.26
N GLN A 28 1.30 -22.43 20.40
CA GLN A 28 1.40 -23.90 20.41
C GLN A 28 1.89 -24.44 19.07
N LYS A 29 1.40 -23.92 17.94
CA LYS A 29 1.86 -24.28 16.59
C LYS A 29 3.32 -23.90 16.35
N ALA A 30 3.75 -22.76 16.87
CA ALA A 30 5.12 -22.26 16.74
C ALA A 30 6.11 -22.89 17.75
N LEU A 31 5.71 -23.93 18.48
CA LEU A 31 6.54 -24.61 19.51
C LEU A 31 7.14 -23.64 20.53
N TYR A 32 6.35 -22.63 20.96
CA TYR A 32 6.78 -21.68 21.96
C TYR A 32 7.30 -22.41 23.23
N PRO A 33 8.50 -22.08 23.75
CA PRO A 33 9.22 -22.93 24.72
C PRO A 33 8.46 -23.31 25.98
N LYS A 34 7.50 -22.49 26.38
CA LYS A 34 6.67 -22.72 27.59
C LYS A 34 5.34 -23.45 27.30
N CYS A 35 4.97 -23.67 26.05
CA CYS A 35 3.72 -24.35 25.69
C CYS A 35 3.73 -25.88 25.90
N PRO A 36 4.84 -26.62 25.76
CA PRO A 36 4.84 -28.08 25.98
C PRO A 36 4.38 -28.52 27.35
N VAL A 37 4.59 -27.68 28.38
CA VAL A 37 4.20 -27.95 29.77
C VAL A 37 2.99 -27.13 30.22
N CYS A 38 2.32 -26.44 29.31
CA CYS A 38 1.18 -25.58 29.63
C CYS A 38 -0.10 -26.41 29.84
N GLN A 39 -0.78 -26.15 30.95
CA GLN A 39 -2.05 -26.82 31.30
C GLN A 39 -3.18 -26.58 30.28
N HIS A 40 -3.07 -25.57 29.41
CA HIS A 40 -4.05 -25.21 28.39
C HIS A 40 -3.72 -25.77 27.00
N ARG A 41 -2.69 -26.62 26.86
CA ARG A 41 -2.20 -27.09 25.56
C ARG A 41 -3.31 -27.71 24.69
N ASP A 42 -4.11 -28.57 25.28
CA ASP A 42 -5.14 -29.34 24.52
C ASP A 42 -6.50 -28.64 24.50
N SER A 43 -6.82 -27.83 25.53
CA SER A 43 -8.11 -27.13 25.62
C SER A 43 -8.25 -25.95 24.64
N ALA A 44 -7.15 -25.33 24.20
CA ALA A 44 -7.20 -24.26 23.21
C ALA A 44 -7.63 -24.72 21.82
N VAL A 45 -7.48 -26.00 21.49
CA VAL A 45 -7.88 -26.57 20.19
C VAL A 45 -9.39 -26.89 20.17
N SER A 46 -9.92 -27.50 21.24
CA SER A 46 -11.33 -27.82 21.36
C SER A 46 -12.23 -26.58 21.48
N GLU A 47 -11.81 -25.56 22.23
CA GLU A 47 -12.57 -24.33 22.39
C GLU A 47 -12.67 -23.50 21.10
N LEU A 48 -11.73 -23.65 20.15
CA LEU A 48 -11.77 -22.96 18.86
C LEU A 48 -12.66 -23.67 17.83
N THR A 49 -12.85 -24.98 17.95
CA THR A 49 -13.79 -25.73 17.11
C THR A 49 -15.25 -25.46 17.50
N GLU A 50 -15.52 -25.18 18.75
CA GLU A 50 -16.85 -24.76 19.23
C GLU A 50 -17.20 -23.33 18.82
N GLU A 51 -16.24 -22.40 18.73
CA GLU A 51 -16.44 -21.03 18.24
C GLU A 51 -16.69 -20.97 16.71
N GLU A 52 -16.15 -21.90 15.94
CA GLU A 52 -16.45 -22.05 14.51
C GLU A 52 -17.87 -22.60 14.26
N ALA A 53 -18.45 -23.32 15.22
CA ALA A 53 -19.81 -23.85 15.11
C ALA A 53 -20.93 -22.86 15.44
N GLU A 54 -20.62 -21.74 16.13
CA GLU A 54 -21.58 -20.67 16.49
C GLU A 54 -21.60 -19.47 15.52
N TYR A 55 -20.95 -19.55 14.37
CA TYR A 55 -21.04 -18.51 13.35
C TYR A 55 -22.36 -18.62 12.58
N THR A 56 -23.42 -18.08 13.15
CA THR A 56 -24.64 -17.76 12.43
C THR A 56 -24.48 -16.38 11.80
N PRO A 57 -24.56 -16.24 10.46
CA PRO A 57 -24.52 -14.93 9.81
C PRO A 57 -25.73 -14.09 10.30
N MET A 58 -25.48 -12.84 10.69
CA MET A 58 -26.55 -11.89 10.90
C MET A 58 -27.36 -11.75 9.61
N GLU A 59 -28.65 -11.99 9.71
CA GLU A 59 -29.63 -11.59 8.70
C GLU A 59 -29.68 -10.07 8.63
N THR A 60 -28.99 -9.48 7.69
CA THR A 60 -29.29 -8.15 7.17
C THR A 60 -29.68 -8.33 5.72
N GLY A 61 -30.95 -8.05 5.44
CA GLY A 61 -31.57 -7.82 4.14
C GLY A 61 -31.07 -8.66 2.97
N THR A 62 -31.83 -9.68 2.66
CA THR A 62 -31.69 -10.66 1.59
C THR A 62 -31.21 -10.07 0.25
N ARG A 63 -29.94 -10.22 -0.09
CA ARG A 63 -29.50 -10.43 -1.47
C ARG A 63 -28.88 -11.83 -1.55
N LYS A 64 -29.39 -12.65 -2.46
CA LYS A 64 -28.96 -14.03 -2.71
C LYS A 64 -27.45 -14.12 -2.80
N ILE A 65 -26.81 -14.71 -1.80
CA ILE A 65 -25.45 -15.21 -1.89
C ILE A 65 -25.52 -16.48 -2.72
N LEU A 66 -24.79 -16.48 -3.85
CA LEU A 66 -24.64 -17.67 -4.71
C LEU A 66 -24.06 -18.80 -3.86
N GLN A 67 -24.72 -19.95 -3.84
CA GLN A 67 -24.21 -21.19 -3.22
C GLN A 67 -22.90 -21.59 -3.92
N LEU A 68 -21.81 -21.64 -3.17
CA LEU A 68 -20.51 -22.08 -3.62
C LEU A 68 -20.51 -23.60 -3.79
N SER A 69 -20.31 -24.08 -5.01
CA SER A 69 -19.99 -25.50 -5.27
C SER A 69 -18.51 -25.74 -4.98
N THR A 70 -18.23 -26.58 -4.01
CA THR A 70 -16.88 -27.11 -3.76
C THR A 70 -16.60 -28.23 -4.73
N ASN A 71 -15.84 -27.96 -5.81
CA ASN A 71 -14.98 -28.91 -6.53
C ASN A 71 -14.41 -28.25 -7.79
N GLN A 72 -13.11 -28.09 -7.87
CA GLN A 72 -12.19 -28.37 -8.98
C GLN A 72 -10.95 -27.48 -8.90
N ASP A 73 -9.84 -27.98 -9.44
CA ASP A 73 -8.52 -27.42 -9.53
C ASP A 73 -8.48 -25.87 -9.46
N ASP A 74 -7.91 -25.37 -8.37
CA ASP A 74 -7.74 -23.94 -8.13
C ASP A 74 -6.84 -23.34 -9.22
N ALA A 75 -7.42 -22.87 -10.31
CA ALA A 75 -6.69 -22.24 -11.42
C ALA A 75 -5.96 -20.95 -10.99
N ILE A 76 -6.32 -20.37 -9.85
CA ILE A 76 -5.68 -19.16 -9.31
C ILE A 76 -5.02 -19.47 -7.97
N ASN A 77 -3.71 -19.20 -7.91
CA ASN A 77 -2.91 -19.42 -6.71
C ASN A 77 -3.35 -18.46 -5.56
N ARG A 78 -3.83 -19.03 -4.46
CA ARG A 78 -4.19 -18.27 -3.26
C ARG A 78 -3.04 -17.44 -2.68
N GLN A 79 -1.82 -17.91 -2.86
CA GLN A 79 -0.64 -17.29 -2.25
C GLN A 79 -0.30 -15.91 -2.81
N ILE A 80 -0.87 -15.54 -3.98
CA ILE A 80 -0.70 -14.19 -4.52
C ILE A 80 -1.47 -13.13 -3.72
N PHE A 81 -2.54 -13.49 -3.02
CA PHE A 81 -3.32 -12.58 -2.17
C PHE A 81 -2.61 -12.41 -0.83
N LYS A 82 -1.86 -11.32 -0.68
CA LYS A 82 -1.09 -11.01 0.53
C LYS A 82 -1.96 -10.23 1.54
N SER A 83 -1.35 -9.80 2.64
CA SER A 83 -2.06 -9.04 3.69
C SER A 83 -2.59 -7.69 3.22
N TYR A 84 -1.93 -7.05 2.24
CA TYR A 84 -2.22 -5.67 1.84
C TYR A 84 -2.49 -5.48 0.35
N ASP A 85 -2.06 -6.41 -0.49
CA ASP A 85 -2.09 -6.34 -1.95
C ASP A 85 -2.09 -7.74 -2.57
N ILE A 86 -2.05 -7.78 -3.90
CA ILE A 86 -1.88 -9.02 -4.66
C ILE A 86 -0.50 -8.98 -5.28
N ARG A 87 0.30 -10.05 -5.11
CA ARG A 87 1.64 -10.19 -5.69
C ARG A 87 1.96 -11.61 -6.07
N GLY A 88 2.52 -11.79 -7.26
CA GLY A 88 2.97 -13.07 -7.76
C GLY A 88 4.06 -12.93 -8.82
N GLU A 89 4.77 -14.00 -9.06
CA GLU A 89 5.70 -14.11 -10.18
C GLU A 89 4.93 -14.22 -11.48
N TYR A 90 5.35 -13.47 -12.49
CA TYR A 90 4.80 -13.51 -13.84
C TYR A 90 5.68 -14.39 -14.74
N PRO A 91 5.09 -15.29 -15.54
CA PRO A 91 3.64 -15.59 -15.65
C PRO A 91 3.16 -16.73 -14.73
N GLU A 92 4.04 -17.35 -13.93
CA GLU A 92 3.80 -18.64 -13.25
C GLU A 92 2.70 -18.57 -12.18
N GLN A 93 2.58 -17.44 -11.49
CA GLN A 93 1.60 -17.25 -10.40
C GLN A 93 0.53 -16.22 -10.76
N LEU A 94 0.88 -15.27 -11.61
CA LEU A 94 0.03 -14.15 -12.01
C LEU A 94 0.17 -13.91 -13.51
N ASP A 95 -0.83 -14.31 -14.27
CA ASP A 95 -0.92 -14.18 -15.72
C ASP A 95 -2.16 -13.36 -16.15
N GLU A 96 -2.38 -13.21 -17.44
CA GLU A 96 -3.50 -12.46 -18.00
C GLU A 96 -4.85 -13.09 -17.63
N TYR A 97 -4.95 -14.42 -17.56
CA TYR A 97 -6.17 -15.10 -17.13
C TYR A 97 -6.53 -14.74 -15.69
N THR A 98 -5.55 -14.83 -14.80
CA THR A 98 -5.68 -14.47 -13.40
C THR A 98 -6.04 -12.99 -13.24
N SER A 99 -5.40 -12.12 -14.04
CA SER A 99 -5.66 -10.68 -14.05
C SER A 99 -7.10 -10.33 -14.47
N GLU A 100 -7.63 -10.95 -15.55
CA GLU A 100 -9.02 -10.78 -15.98
C GLU A 100 -10.00 -11.21 -14.87
N LYS A 101 -9.73 -12.35 -14.23
CA LYS A 101 -10.55 -12.89 -13.14
C LYS A 101 -10.53 -11.95 -11.92
N ILE A 102 -9.37 -11.43 -11.55
CA ILE A 102 -9.24 -10.46 -10.45
C ILE A 102 -10.02 -9.18 -10.76
N GLY A 103 -9.96 -8.69 -12.02
CA GLY A 103 -10.74 -7.53 -12.45
C GLY A 103 -12.25 -7.74 -12.28
N MET A 104 -12.77 -8.87 -12.74
CA MET A 104 -14.18 -9.24 -12.55
C MET A 104 -14.53 -9.37 -11.06
N ALA A 105 -13.72 -10.10 -10.30
CA ALA A 105 -13.95 -10.35 -8.88
C ALA A 105 -13.95 -9.05 -8.05
N THR A 106 -13.05 -8.12 -8.37
CA THR A 106 -13.01 -6.81 -7.72
C THR A 106 -14.32 -6.03 -7.96
N VAL A 107 -14.82 -6.02 -9.18
CA VAL A 107 -16.12 -5.37 -9.49
C VAL A 107 -17.27 -6.03 -8.74
N LEU A 108 -17.33 -7.37 -8.74
CA LEU A 108 -18.38 -8.11 -8.04
C LEU A 108 -18.35 -7.85 -6.52
N PHE A 109 -17.17 -7.84 -5.93
CA PHE A 109 -16.99 -7.47 -4.54
C PHE A 109 -17.46 -6.03 -4.27
N LEU A 110 -17.00 -5.05 -5.03
CA LEU A 110 -17.37 -3.65 -4.85
C LEU A 110 -18.88 -3.44 -5.03
N LYS A 111 -19.51 -4.06 -6.04
CA LYS A 111 -20.96 -4.00 -6.26
C LYS A 111 -21.76 -4.68 -5.14
N SER A 112 -21.17 -5.55 -4.34
CA SER A 112 -21.84 -6.14 -3.18
C SER A 112 -21.98 -5.17 -2.02
N ILE A 113 -21.17 -4.10 -1.97
CA ILE A 113 -21.15 -3.13 -0.88
C ILE A 113 -21.70 -1.76 -1.29
N LYS A 114 -21.64 -1.39 -2.59
CA LYS A 114 -22.14 -0.10 -3.10
C LYS A 114 -22.40 -0.13 -4.61
N ASP A 115 -23.03 0.92 -5.13
CA ASP A 115 -23.10 1.16 -6.59
C ASP A 115 -21.72 1.62 -7.10
N VAL A 116 -21.22 1.00 -8.18
CA VAL A 116 -19.89 1.27 -8.77
C VAL A 116 -20.03 1.50 -10.25
N LYS A 117 -19.52 2.62 -10.73
CA LYS A 117 -19.62 3.07 -12.14
C LYS A 117 -18.27 3.20 -12.81
N ASN A 118 -17.26 3.72 -12.10
CA ASN A 118 -15.95 4.03 -12.66
C ASN A 118 -14.82 3.58 -11.75
N ILE A 119 -13.89 2.79 -12.28
CA ILE A 119 -12.67 2.35 -11.58
C ILE A 119 -11.47 2.91 -12.32
N VAL A 120 -10.58 3.60 -11.59
CA VAL A 120 -9.28 4.05 -12.10
C VAL A 120 -8.36 2.84 -12.22
N VAL A 121 -7.68 2.72 -13.33
CA VAL A 121 -6.60 1.74 -13.53
C VAL A 121 -5.35 2.47 -13.98
N ALA A 122 -4.24 2.12 -13.34
CA ALA A 122 -2.90 2.61 -13.67
C ALA A 122 -1.90 1.47 -13.61
N ARG A 123 -0.71 1.71 -14.14
CA ARG A 123 0.38 0.72 -14.14
C ARG A 123 1.74 1.36 -13.95
N ASP A 124 2.68 0.57 -13.45
CA ASP A 124 4.10 0.87 -13.48
C ASP A 124 4.74 0.45 -14.82
N ILE A 125 6.08 0.56 -14.90
CA ILE A 125 6.84 0.30 -16.15
C ILE A 125 7.28 -1.15 -16.32
N ARG A 126 6.89 -2.09 -15.45
CA ARG A 126 7.30 -3.51 -15.55
C ARG A 126 6.87 -4.11 -16.87
N LEU A 127 7.68 -5.00 -17.42
CA LEU A 127 7.45 -5.61 -18.73
C LEU A 127 6.07 -6.30 -18.84
N SER A 128 5.60 -6.88 -17.75
CA SER A 128 4.29 -7.54 -17.66
C SER A 128 3.12 -6.59 -17.37
N SER A 129 3.38 -5.32 -17.02
CA SER A 129 2.32 -4.40 -16.58
C SER A 129 1.30 -4.10 -17.68
N ASN A 130 1.74 -3.95 -18.93
CA ASN A 130 0.83 -3.69 -20.05
C ASN A 130 -0.16 -4.84 -20.31
N SER A 131 0.32 -6.09 -20.38
CA SER A 131 -0.53 -7.25 -20.65
C SER A 131 -1.49 -7.52 -19.49
N LEU A 132 -1.00 -7.47 -18.25
CA LEU A 132 -1.83 -7.65 -17.05
C LEU A 132 -2.88 -6.55 -16.89
N THR A 133 -2.52 -5.27 -17.18
CA THR A 133 -3.46 -4.15 -17.16
C THR A 133 -4.57 -4.33 -18.19
N SER A 134 -4.22 -4.72 -19.42
CA SER A 134 -5.21 -4.96 -20.48
C SER A 134 -6.19 -6.04 -20.10
N ALA A 135 -5.71 -7.15 -19.52
CA ALA A 135 -6.54 -8.25 -19.04
C ALA A 135 -7.42 -7.83 -17.84
N LEU A 136 -6.86 -7.06 -16.88
CA LEU A 136 -7.59 -6.51 -15.74
C LEU A 136 -8.76 -5.61 -16.20
N MET A 137 -8.48 -4.68 -17.12
CA MET A 137 -9.49 -3.75 -17.68
C MET A 137 -10.59 -4.51 -18.43
N LYS A 138 -10.23 -5.57 -19.16
CA LYS A 138 -11.19 -6.47 -19.80
C LYS A 138 -12.11 -7.13 -18.77
N GLY A 139 -11.57 -7.60 -17.67
CA GLY A 139 -12.36 -8.18 -16.56
C GLY A 139 -13.31 -7.18 -15.94
N ILE A 140 -12.84 -5.96 -15.65
CA ILE A 140 -13.66 -4.88 -15.08
C ILE A 140 -14.81 -4.51 -16.02
N THR A 141 -14.51 -4.27 -17.29
CA THR A 141 -15.53 -3.89 -18.29
C THR A 141 -16.54 -5.01 -18.54
N LYS A 142 -16.11 -6.26 -18.58
CA LYS A 142 -16.96 -7.45 -18.70
C LYS A 142 -17.94 -7.58 -17.51
N ALA A 143 -17.55 -7.14 -16.34
CA ALA A 143 -18.43 -7.07 -15.16
C ALA A 143 -19.34 -5.81 -15.14
N GLY A 144 -19.34 -4.99 -16.22
CA GLY A 144 -20.26 -3.86 -16.44
C GLY A 144 -19.89 -2.59 -15.69
N VAL A 145 -18.61 -2.29 -15.53
CA VAL A 145 -18.08 -1.06 -14.92
C VAL A 145 -17.09 -0.38 -15.87
N ASN A 146 -17.11 0.94 -15.95
CA ASN A 146 -16.16 1.67 -16.76
C ASN A 146 -14.79 1.69 -16.11
N VAL A 147 -13.77 1.66 -16.94
CA VAL A 147 -12.38 1.88 -16.57
C VAL A 147 -11.96 3.29 -16.96
N ILE A 148 -11.31 3.98 -16.05
CA ILE A 148 -10.58 5.22 -16.33
C ILE A 148 -9.11 4.85 -16.36
N ASP A 149 -8.57 4.63 -17.55
CA ASP A 149 -7.15 4.33 -17.76
C ASP A 149 -6.34 5.62 -17.67
N ILE A 150 -5.50 5.75 -16.64
CA ILE A 150 -4.62 6.91 -16.46
C ILE A 150 -3.18 6.61 -16.87
N GLY A 151 -2.93 5.45 -17.46
CA GLY A 151 -1.65 5.08 -18.07
C GLY A 151 -0.56 4.70 -17.08
N GLU A 152 0.68 4.99 -17.46
CA GLU A 152 1.88 4.71 -16.66
C GLU A 152 2.18 5.89 -15.76
N VAL A 153 1.90 5.72 -14.46
CA VAL A 153 2.06 6.74 -13.42
C VAL A 153 2.51 6.08 -12.11
N SER A 154 2.92 6.89 -11.12
CA SER A 154 3.23 6.41 -9.77
C SER A 154 1.99 5.95 -9.00
N THR A 155 2.20 5.12 -7.97
CA THR A 155 1.11 4.62 -7.12
C THR A 155 0.33 5.76 -6.46
N ASP A 156 0.97 6.80 -5.98
CA ASP A 156 0.30 7.95 -5.35
C ASP A 156 -0.54 8.78 -6.34
N THR A 157 -0.19 8.79 -7.63
CA THR A 157 -1.02 9.38 -8.68
C THR A 157 -2.35 8.63 -8.84
N THR A 158 -2.35 7.29 -8.65
CA THR A 158 -3.60 6.50 -8.63
C THR A 158 -4.48 6.93 -7.46
N TYR A 159 -3.92 7.08 -6.26
CA TYR A 159 -4.66 7.55 -5.08
C TYR A 159 -5.20 8.98 -5.27
N PHE A 160 -4.37 9.87 -5.83
CA PHE A 160 -4.79 11.22 -6.20
C PHE A 160 -5.99 11.17 -7.16
N ALA A 161 -5.93 10.38 -8.23
CA ALA A 161 -7.00 10.31 -9.21
C ALA A 161 -8.32 9.82 -8.59
N VAL A 162 -8.27 8.79 -7.73
CA VAL A 162 -9.46 8.30 -7.01
C VAL A 162 -10.05 9.37 -6.11
N GLY A 163 -9.23 10.06 -5.32
CA GLY A 163 -9.68 11.08 -4.39
C GLY A 163 -10.14 12.36 -5.07
N ASN A 164 -9.33 12.90 -6.00
CA ASN A 164 -9.57 14.20 -6.64
C ASN A 164 -10.78 14.22 -7.57
N TYR A 165 -11.01 13.13 -8.29
CA TYR A 165 -12.16 13.02 -9.22
C TYR A 165 -13.35 12.26 -8.62
N ASN A 166 -13.26 11.83 -7.36
CA ASN A 166 -14.30 11.07 -6.67
C ASN A 166 -14.70 9.79 -7.41
N TYR A 167 -13.73 9.05 -7.94
CA TYR A 167 -13.97 7.74 -8.53
C TYR A 167 -14.25 6.69 -7.45
N ASP A 168 -14.97 5.64 -7.84
CA ASP A 168 -15.47 4.62 -6.91
C ASP A 168 -14.39 3.71 -6.35
N ALA A 169 -13.32 3.50 -7.12
CA ALA A 169 -12.18 2.65 -6.75
C ALA A 169 -10.97 2.96 -7.65
N GLY A 170 -9.81 2.44 -7.26
CA GLY A 170 -8.59 2.47 -8.05
C GLY A 170 -7.79 1.18 -7.92
N ILE A 171 -7.13 0.80 -9.01
CA ILE A 171 -6.23 -0.34 -9.07
C ILE A 171 -4.93 0.09 -9.73
N MET A 172 -3.83 -0.05 -9.00
CA MET A 172 -2.48 0.13 -9.52
C MET A 172 -1.86 -1.24 -9.82
N VAL A 173 -1.45 -1.44 -11.06
CA VAL A 173 -0.75 -2.66 -11.49
C VAL A 173 0.74 -2.47 -11.26
N THR A 174 1.28 -3.12 -10.23
CA THR A 174 2.66 -2.98 -9.77
C THR A 174 3.06 -4.07 -8.81
N ALA A 175 4.36 -4.32 -8.69
CA ALA A 175 4.93 -5.08 -7.58
C ALA A 175 5.88 -4.24 -6.71
N SER A 176 5.81 -2.89 -6.80
CA SER A 176 6.61 -1.94 -5.99
C SER A 176 8.11 -2.26 -6.06
N HIS A 177 8.72 -2.66 -4.96
CA HIS A 177 10.15 -2.94 -4.84
C HIS A 177 10.57 -4.39 -5.15
N ASN A 178 9.64 -5.27 -5.56
CA ASN A 178 9.98 -6.65 -5.90
C ASN A 178 10.84 -6.72 -7.18
N PRO A 179 11.59 -7.80 -7.39
CA PRO A 179 12.34 -8.05 -8.64
C PRO A 179 11.48 -7.94 -9.91
N SER A 180 12.13 -7.82 -11.07
CA SER A 180 11.47 -7.54 -12.37
C SER A 180 10.48 -8.62 -12.82
N ASN A 181 10.65 -9.87 -12.37
CA ASN A 181 9.77 -11.01 -12.68
C ASN A 181 8.47 -11.03 -11.84
N TYR A 182 8.29 -10.12 -10.89
CA TYR A 182 7.06 -9.98 -10.09
C TYR A 182 6.13 -8.92 -10.68
N ASN A 183 4.82 -9.13 -10.46
CA ASN A 183 3.82 -8.08 -10.64
C ASN A 183 2.68 -8.26 -9.62
N GLY A 184 1.68 -7.37 -9.64
CA GLY A 184 0.58 -7.43 -8.68
C GLY A 184 -0.42 -6.30 -8.81
N PHE A 185 -1.31 -6.18 -7.82
CA PHE A 185 -2.35 -5.17 -7.78
C PHE A 185 -2.49 -4.56 -6.39
N LYS A 186 -2.36 -3.24 -6.30
CA LYS A 186 -2.79 -2.46 -5.13
C LYS A 186 -4.18 -1.94 -5.41
N ILE A 187 -5.15 -2.25 -4.54
CA ILE A 187 -6.57 -1.92 -4.74
C ILE A 187 -7.04 -0.99 -3.63
N CYS A 188 -7.73 0.06 -4.00
CA CYS A 188 -8.43 0.93 -3.06
C CYS A 188 -9.86 1.20 -3.55
N HIS A 189 -10.77 1.51 -2.61
CA HIS A 189 -12.07 2.08 -2.93
C HIS A 189 -12.05 3.60 -2.78
N GLU A 190 -13.21 4.28 -2.75
CA GLU A 190 -13.31 5.75 -2.71
C GLU A 190 -12.39 6.37 -1.65
N GLN A 191 -11.98 7.62 -1.90
CA GLN A 191 -11.07 8.39 -1.04
C GLN A 191 -9.74 7.66 -0.80
N ALA A 192 -9.27 6.87 -1.79
CA ALA A 192 -8.04 6.09 -1.72
C ALA A 192 -7.95 5.15 -0.49
N THR A 193 -9.09 4.66 0.01
CA THR A 193 -9.12 3.75 1.15
C THR A 193 -8.68 2.34 0.73
N PRO A 194 -7.59 1.78 1.29
CA PRO A 194 -7.03 0.53 0.80
C PRO A 194 -7.95 -0.66 1.08
N ILE A 195 -7.95 -1.62 0.14
CA ILE A 195 -8.57 -2.94 0.33
C ILE A 195 -7.48 -3.93 0.72
N SER A 196 -7.46 -4.35 1.99
CA SER A 196 -6.56 -5.35 2.55
C SER A 196 -7.21 -6.73 2.57
N PHE A 197 -6.46 -7.75 3.03
CA PHE A 197 -6.99 -9.10 3.18
C PHE A 197 -8.25 -9.13 4.05
N ASP A 198 -8.22 -8.44 5.19
CA ASP A 198 -9.32 -8.39 6.16
C ASP A 198 -10.51 -7.53 5.70
N THR A 199 -10.30 -6.61 4.72
CA THR A 199 -11.34 -5.66 4.28
C THR A 199 -11.91 -5.95 2.90
N GLY A 200 -11.41 -7.00 2.21
CA GLY A 200 -11.96 -7.37 0.92
C GLY A 200 -11.13 -8.30 0.05
N LEU A 201 -9.77 -8.32 0.15
CA LEU A 201 -8.96 -9.17 -0.72
C LEU A 201 -9.23 -10.67 -0.50
N SER A 202 -9.59 -11.11 0.71
CA SER A 202 -10.02 -12.48 0.97
C SER A 202 -11.27 -12.82 0.14
N THR A 203 -12.27 -11.95 0.14
CA THR A 203 -13.51 -12.13 -0.64
C THR A 203 -13.24 -12.05 -2.14
N ILE A 204 -12.39 -11.10 -2.58
CA ILE A 204 -11.97 -11.01 -3.99
C ILE A 204 -11.27 -12.31 -4.42
N SER A 205 -10.41 -12.89 -3.57
CA SER A 205 -9.75 -14.17 -3.82
C SER A 205 -10.77 -15.32 -3.98
N GLU A 206 -11.76 -15.39 -3.11
CA GLU A 206 -12.80 -16.42 -3.17
C GLU A 206 -13.63 -16.30 -4.45
N ILE A 207 -14.02 -15.07 -4.83
CA ILE A 207 -14.76 -14.83 -6.07
C ILE A 207 -13.89 -15.16 -7.29
N ALA A 208 -12.66 -14.68 -7.37
CA ALA A 208 -11.77 -14.86 -8.52
C ALA A 208 -11.52 -16.33 -8.84
N ARG A 209 -11.54 -17.20 -7.84
CA ARG A 209 -11.30 -18.65 -7.97
C ARG A 209 -12.52 -19.45 -8.43
N GLN A 210 -13.69 -18.83 -8.55
CA GLN A 210 -14.86 -19.50 -9.11
C GLN A 210 -14.65 -19.75 -10.61
N THR A 211 -15.10 -20.91 -11.09
CA THR A 211 -14.94 -21.29 -12.50
C THR A 211 -15.63 -20.30 -13.42
N ASP A 212 -16.88 -19.96 -13.14
CA ASP A 212 -17.69 -19.05 -13.95
C ASP A 212 -18.07 -17.81 -13.14
N LEU A 213 -17.60 -16.63 -13.60
CA LEU A 213 -18.00 -15.35 -13.06
C LEU A 213 -19.08 -14.72 -13.96
N PRO A 214 -20.16 -14.17 -13.38
CA PRO A 214 -21.24 -13.58 -14.15
C PRO A 214 -20.72 -12.35 -14.91
N ALA A 215 -20.85 -12.35 -16.24
CA ALA A 215 -20.66 -11.19 -17.05
C ALA A 215 -21.93 -10.29 -17.00
N SER A 216 -21.74 -8.99 -17.16
CA SER A 216 -22.84 -8.04 -17.31
C SER A 216 -23.39 -8.12 -18.75
N GLU A 217 -24.70 -7.98 -18.92
CA GLU A 217 -25.29 -7.81 -20.26
C GLU A 217 -24.79 -6.53 -20.96
N GLN A 218 -24.52 -5.48 -20.17
CA GLN A 218 -23.92 -4.24 -20.66
C GLN A 218 -22.49 -4.16 -20.14
N HIS A 219 -21.54 -4.23 -21.07
CA HIS A 219 -20.13 -4.04 -20.75
C HIS A 219 -19.84 -2.56 -20.46
N GLY A 220 -18.90 -2.33 -19.54
CA GLY A 220 -18.32 -1.02 -19.32
C GLY A 220 -17.43 -0.57 -20.47
N LYS A 221 -16.98 0.68 -20.42
CA LYS A 221 -16.08 1.29 -21.41
C LYS A 221 -14.71 1.54 -20.79
N ILE A 222 -13.68 1.52 -21.62
CA ILE A 222 -12.34 2.02 -21.27
C ILE A 222 -12.27 3.47 -21.75
N ILE A 223 -11.89 4.38 -20.86
CA ILE A 223 -11.81 5.82 -21.08
C ILE A 223 -10.40 6.24 -20.68
N GLU A 224 -9.58 6.66 -21.61
CA GLU A 224 -8.27 7.21 -21.35
C GLU A 224 -8.38 8.62 -20.75
N LYS A 225 -7.57 8.91 -19.73
CA LYS A 225 -7.55 10.22 -19.09
C LYS A 225 -6.14 10.62 -18.67
N ASP A 226 -5.63 11.70 -19.24
CA ASP A 226 -4.40 12.32 -18.73
C ASP A 226 -4.70 13.09 -17.44
N VAL A 227 -3.98 12.73 -16.36
CA VAL A 227 -4.12 13.34 -15.04
C VAL A 227 -2.87 14.11 -14.60
N LEU A 228 -1.79 14.08 -15.39
CA LEU A 228 -0.48 14.58 -14.96
C LEU A 228 -0.47 16.06 -14.61
N ASN A 229 -1.16 16.89 -15.39
CA ASN A 229 -1.24 18.32 -15.12
C ASN A 229 -2.00 18.65 -13.83
N ASP A 230 -3.08 17.92 -13.54
CA ASP A 230 -3.86 18.11 -12.32
C ASP A 230 -3.09 17.56 -11.11
N TYR A 231 -2.46 16.39 -11.27
CA TYR A 231 -1.56 15.84 -10.27
C TYR A 231 -0.41 16.80 -9.93
N LYS A 232 0.27 17.33 -10.95
CA LYS A 232 1.32 18.34 -10.75
C LYS A 232 0.83 19.53 -9.94
N LYS A 233 -0.31 20.13 -10.32
CA LYS A 233 -0.89 21.26 -9.57
C LYS A 233 -1.20 20.89 -8.12
N TYR A 234 -1.71 19.69 -7.92
CA TYR A 234 -2.01 19.17 -6.59
C TYR A 234 -0.75 19.04 -5.73
N ILE A 235 0.31 18.42 -6.27
CA ILE A 235 1.59 18.25 -5.57
C ILE A 235 2.26 19.61 -5.29
N LEU A 236 2.22 20.54 -6.23
CA LEU A 236 2.75 21.90 -6.02
C LEU A 236 2.05 22.66 -4.88
N GLY A 237 0.84 22.26 -4.51
CA GLY A 237 0.15 22.79 -3.32
C GLY A 237 0.86 22.49 -1.99
N PHE A 238 1.75 21.50 -1.95
CA PHE A 238 2.61 21.20 -0.79
C PHE A 238 3.92 21.97 -0.81
N ALA A 239 4.31 22.54 -1.94
CA ALA A 239 5.61 23.17 -2.21
C ALA A 239 5.71 24.63 -1.74
N ALA A 240 5.27 24.94 -0.52
CA ALA A 240 5.34 26.29 0.01
C ALA A 240 6.76 26.60 0.53
N ASN A 241 7.36 27.72 0.05
CA ASN A 241 8.64 28.25 0.55
C ASN A 241 9.84 27.31 0.38
N LEU A 242 9.92 26.59 -0.73
CA LEU A 242 11.08 25.76 -1.03
C LEU A 242 12.34 26.60 -1.23
N ARG A 243 13.45 26.14 -0.65
CA ARG A 243 14.78 26.70 -0.91
C ARG A 243 15.35 26.10 -2.19
N PRO A 244 16.18 26.86 -2.94
CA PRO A 244 16.92 26.28 -4.04
C PRO A 244 17.95 25.28 -3.50
N LEU A 245 17.70 24.01 -3.76
CA LEU A 245 18.59 22.90 -3.37
C LEU A 245 19.05 22.14 -4.61
N LYS A 246 20.25 21.61 -4.53
CA LYS A 246 20.78 20.65 -5.49
C LYS A 246 20.58 19.24 -4.93
N ILE A 247 19.85 18.40 -5.62
CA ILE A 247 19.36 17.11 -5.11
C ILE A 247 19.71 16.01 -6.13
N VAL A 248 20.40 14.97 -5.71
CA VAL A 248 20.54 13.76 -6.52
C VAL A 248 19.30 12.91 -6.31
N ILE A 249 18.64 12.53 -7.38
CA ILE A 249 17.49 11.65 -7.33
C ILE A 249 17.80 10.36 -8.08
N ASP A 250 17.72 9.25 -7.37
CA ASP A 250 17.81 7.92 -7.93
C ASP A 250 16.41 7.38 -8.15
N ALA A 251 16.04 7.22 -9.42
CA ALA A 251 14.75 6.70 -9.82
C ALA A 251 14.74 5.16 -9.94
N GLY A 252 15.88 4.49 -9.80
CA GLY A 252 15.99 3.03 -9.92
C GLY A 252 15.38 2.47 -11.21
N ASN A 253 15.45 3.23 -12.33
CA ASN A 253 14.74 2.93 -13.59
C ASN A 253 13.21 2.83 -13.45
N GLY A 254 12.63 3.26 -12.32
CA GLY A 254 11.21 3.18 -11.99
C GLY A 254 10.40 4.42 -12.33
N MET A 255 9.22 4.52 -11.72
CA MET A 255 8.24 5.58 -12.01
C MET A 255 8.71 6.98 -11.61
N ALA A 256 9.62 7.11 -10.65
CA ALA A 256 10.17 8.41 -10.27
C ALA A 256 10.86 9.11 -11.46
N GLY A 257 11.50 8.36 -12.38
CA GLY A 257 12.10 8.90 -13.59
C GLY A 257 11.11 9.64 -14.50
N LYS A 258 9.84 9.23 -14.52
CA LYS A 258 8.75 9.92 -15.26
C LYS A 258 8.10 11.05 -14.43
N MET A 259 7.89 10.84 -13.14
CA MET A 259 7.09 11.74 -12.32
C MET A 259 7.87 12.96 -11.82
N ILE A 260 9.14 12.79 -11.44
CA ILE A 260 9.99 13.88 -10.93
C ILE A 260 10.15 15.02 -11.96
N PRO A 261 10.46 14.76 -13.24
CA PRO A 261 10.55 15.83 -14.23
C PRO A 261 9.26 16.62 -14.41
N VAL A 262 8.11 15.98 -14.28
CA VAL A 262 6.79 16.64 -14.38
C VAL A 262 6.58 17.60 -13.21
N VAL A 263 6.86 17.15 -11.98
CA VAL A 263 6.61 17.93 -10.76
C VAL A 263 7.66 19.00 -10.53
N PHE A 264 8.95 18.64 -10.65
CA PHE A 264 10.07 19.52 -10.25
C PHE A 264 10.46 20.57 -11.30
N LYS A 265 9.93 20.50 -12.52
CA LYS A 265 10.20 21.48 -13.59
C LYS A 265 10.04 22.94 -13.15
N ASP A 266 9.04 23.21 -12.30
CA ASP A 266 8.68 24.57 -11.88
C ASP A 266 9.11 24.86 -10.43
N LEU A 267 9.89 23.97 -9.81
CA LEU A 267 10.43 24.15 -8.46
C LEU A 267 11.87 24.70 -8.52
N PRO A 268 12.29 25.46 -7.52
CA PRO A 268 13.61 26.11 -7.50
C PRO A 268 14.74 25.12 -7.14
N CYS A 269 14.63 23.85 -7.51
CA CYS A 269 15.61 22.81 -7.20
C CYS A 269 16.38 22.39 -8.45
N GLU A 270 17.68 22.22 -8.31
CA GLU A 270 18.53 21.58 -9.34
C GLU A 270 18.48 20.06 -9.11
N ILE A 271 17.96 19.32 -10.09
CA ILE A 271 17.92 17.86 -10.01
C ILE A 271 19.10 17.26 -10.77
N VAL A 272 19.89 16.46 -10.08
CA VAL A 272 20.91 15.57 -10.66
C VAL A 272 20.28 14.20 -10.84
N PRO A 273 19.93 13.78 -12.07
CA PRO A 273 19.21 12.52 -12.29
C PRO A 273 20.17 11.33 -12.24
N LEU A 274 19.70 10.24 -11.62
CA LEU A 274 20.36 8.94 -11.61
C LEU A 274 19.32 7.87 -11.97
N PHE A 275 19.61 7.07 -13.01
CA PHE A 275 18.75 5.99 -13.51
C PHE A 275 17.30 6.40 -13.82
N PHE A 276 17.13 7.58 -14.47
CA PHE A 276 15.80 8.14 -14.79
C PHE A 276 15.12 7.50 -16.00
N GLU A 277 15.89 6.80 -16.87
CA GLU A 277 15.30 6.09 -18.00
C GLU A 277 14.44 4.94 -17.50
N PRO A 278 13.11 4.94 -17.78
CA PRO A 278 12.24 3.89 -17.32
C PRO A 278 12.57 2.56 -17.98
N ASP A 279 12.89 1.53 -17.19
CA ASP A 279 13.18 0.18 -17.69
C ASP A 279 12.71 -0.87 -16.69
N GLY A 280 11.68 -1.63 -17.08
CA GLY A 280 11.06 -2.66 -16.23
C GLY A 280 11.94 -3.87 -15.95
N THR A 281 13.17 -3.93 -16.51
CA THR A 281 14.18 -4.94 -16.16
C THR A 281 15.03 -4.54 -14.96
N PHE A 282 15.02 -3.23 -14.58
CA PHE A 282 15.82 -2.65 -13.51
C PHE A 282 17.34 -2.95 -13.63
N PRO A 283 17.99 -2.53 -14.75
CA PRO A 283 19.33 -3.01 -15.10
C PRO A 283 20.47 -2.50 -14.20
N ASN A 284 20.25 -1.42 -13.44
CA ASN A 284 21.31 -0.82 -12.62
C ASN A 284 21.35 -1.42 -11.21
N HIS A 285 20.19 -1.50 -10.55
CA HIS A 285 20.00 -2.18 -9.27
C HIS A 285 18.53 -2.53 -9.09
N GLU A 286 18.21 -3.43 -8.16
CA GLU A 286 16.82 -3.72 -7.81
C GLU A 286 16.11 -2.45 -7.28
N PRO A 287 14.81 -2.25 -7.58
CA PRO A 287 14.09 -1.03 -7.22
C PRO A 287 13.69 -1.04 -5.73
N ASN A 288 14.63 -1.37 -4.86
CA ASN A 288 14.42 -1.49 -3.41
C ASN A 288 15.40 -0.56 -2.67
N PRO A 289 14.98 0.66 -2.31
CA PRO A 289 15.85 1.62 -1.63
C PRO A 289 16.15 1.26 -0.16
N LEU A 290 15.50 0.23 0.40
CA LEU A 290 15.78 -0.25 1.76
C LEU A 290 17.00 -1.18 1.82
N ASP A 291 17.46 -1.68 0.69
CA ASP A 291 18.74 -2.39 0.61
C ASP A 291 19.85 -1.36 0.42
N SER A 292 20.67 -1.16 1.45
CA SER A 292 21.78 -0.19 1.41
C SER A 292 22.79 -0.45 0.28
N SER A 293 22.83 -1.67 -0.28
CA SER A 293 23.66 -1.96 -1.45
C SER A 293 23.18 -1.21 -2.70
N ASN A 294 21.89 -0.90 -2.81
CA ASN A 294 21.28 -0.16 -3.91
C ASN A 294 21.46 1.36 -3.78
N LEU A 295 21.95 1.85 -2.63
CA LEU A 295 22.18 3.29 -2.41
C LEU A 295 23.60 3.74 -2.78
N ARG A 296 24.52 2.84 -3.14
CA ARG A 296 25.94 3.14 -3.35
C ARG A 296 26.17 4.21 -4.42
N ASP A 297 25.49 4.10 -5.55
CA ASP A 297 25.63 5.04 -6.65
C ASP A 297 25.05 6.40 -6.28
N LEU A 298 23.91 6.43 -5.58
CA LEU A 298 23.34 7.64 -5.01
C LEU A 298 24.30 8.33 -4.03
N GLN A 299 24.86 7.58 -3.08
CA GLN A 299 25.82 8.09 -2.09
C GLN A 299 27.07 8.68 -2.74
N ALA A 300 27.64 7.94 -3.70
CA ALA A 300 28.80 8.40 -4.45
C ALA A 300 28.48 9.67 -5.26
N LYS A 301 27.30 9.72 -5.91
CA LYS A 301 26.89 10.84 -6.75
C LYS A 301 26.60 12.10 -5.93
N VAL A 302 26.04 11.98 -4.73
CA VAL A 302 25.85 13.10 -3.80
C VAL A 302 27.18 13.76 -3.46
N CYS A 303 28.20 12.95 -3.09
CA CYS A 303 29.54 13.44 -2.76
C CYS A 303 30.24 14.04 -3.99
N GLU A 304 30.17 13.35 -5.15
CA GLU A 304 30.82 13.80 -6.41
C GLU A 304 30.29 15.16 -6.87
N THR A 305 28.98 15.37 -6.73
CA THR A 305 28.33 16.60 -7.24
C THR A 305 28.18 17.68 -6.18
N GLU A 306 28.66 17.45 -4.95
CA GLU A 306 28.49 18.34 -3.79
C GLU A 306 27.01 18.73 -3.62
N SER A 307 26.12 17.75 -3.74
CA SER A 307 24.69 17.96 -3.61
C SER A 307 24.27 18.04 -2.14
N HIS A 308 23.21 18.81 -1.84
CA HIS A 308 22.72 19.00 -0.48
C HIS A 308 22.03 17.76 0.09
N LEU A 309 21.47 16.92 -0.79
CA LEU A 309 20.65 15.79 -0.44
C LEU A 309 20.65 14.77 -1.56
N GLY A 310 20.53 13.48 -1.22
CA GLY A 310 20.20 12.39 -2.13
C GLY A 310 18.90 11.73 -1.76
N VAL A 311 18.16 11.23 -2.74
CA VAL A 311 16.91 10.50 -2.54
C VAL A 311 16.83 9.33 -3.51
N ALA A 312 16.55 8.12 -3.02
CA ALA A 312 16.24 6.94 -3.82
C ALA A 312 14.76 6.57 -3.69
N PHE A 313 14.13 6.26 -4.82
CA PHE A 313 12.75 5.81 -4.90
C PHE A 313 12.65 4.31 -5.19
N ASP A 314 11.53 3.69 -4.81
CA ASP A 314 11.22 2.34 -5.26
C ASP A 314 10.54 2.34 -6.65
N GLY A 315 10.26 1.14 -7.18
CA GLY A 315 9.84 0.97 -8.57
C GLY A 315 8.56 1.71 -8.97
N ASP A 316 7.59 1.84 -8.06
CA ASP A 316 6.33 2.56 -8.29
C ASP A 316 6.24 3.91 -7.58
N ALA A 317 7.38 4.36 -7.00
CA ALA A 317 7.61 5.68 -6.42
C ALA A 317 6.67 6.05 -5.26
N ASP A 318 6.22 5.06 -4.46
CA ASP A 318 5.47 5.33 -3.23
C ASP A 318 6.35 5.34 -1.97
N ARG A 319 7.64 4.92 -2.10
CA ARG A 319 8.66 4.96 -1.05
C ARG A 319 9.85 5.80 -1.45
N CYS A 320 10.48 6.42 -0.45
CA CYS A 320 11.80 6.99 -0.63
C CYS A 320 12.68 6.87 0.61
N VAL A 321 14.00 6.78 0.34
CA VAL A 321 15.07 6.79 1.35
C VAL A 321 15.99 7.97 1.05
N PHE A 322 16.48 8.62 2.09
CA PHE A 322 17.26 9.84 1.99
C PHE A 322 18.72 9.61 2.37
N VAL A 323 19.59 10.37 1.73
CA VAL A 323 21.06 10.39 1.96
C VAL A 323 21.46 11.85 2.20
N ASP A 324 22.25 12.11 3.23
CA ASP A 324 22.74 13.46 3.56
C ASP A 324 23.86 13.93 2.59
N GLU A 325 24.32 15.17 2.77
CA GLU A 325 25.37 15.79 1.96
C GLU A 325 26.74 15.08 2.02
N LYS A 326 26.91 14.14 2.95
CA LYS A 326 28.13 13.30 3.11
C LYS A 326 27.98 11.91 2.53
N GLY A 327 26.85 11.62 1.89
CA GLY A 327 26.53 10.30 1.38
C GLY A 327 26.12 9.30 2.48
N GLN A 328 25.68 9.77 3.65
CA GLN A 328 25.23 8.91 4.74
C GLN A 328 23.71 8.71 4.66
N GLU A 329 23.25 7.46 4.77
CA GLU A 329 21.85 7.12 4.81
C GLU A 329 21.17 7.74 6.06
N ILE A 330 20.03 8.36 5.87
CA ILE A 330 19.20 8.92 6.95
C ILE A 330 18.06 7.95 7.24
N GLY A 331 17.95 7.49 8.48
CA GLY A 331 16.87 6.57 8.87
C GLY A 331 15.49 7.15 8.59
N CYS A 332 14.58 6.32 8.04
CA CYS A 332 13.23 6.77 7.69
C CYS A 332 12.42 7.28 8.90
N ASP A 333 12.75 6.84 10.10
CA ASP A 333 12.16 7.37 11.34
C ASP A 333 12.67 8.78 11.69
N LEU A 334 13.92 9.11 11.37
CA LEU A 334 14.45 10.46 11.50
C LEU A 334 13.79 11.42 10.51
N ILE A 335 13.62 10.97 9.26
CA ILE A 335 12.84 11.71 8.25
C ILE A 335 11.40 11.92 8.73
N THR A 336 10.78 10.88 9.28
CA THR A 336 9.44 10.98 9.89
C THR A 336 9.41 12.04 11.00
N ALA A 337 10.44 12.10 11.86
CA ALA A 337 10.52 13.11 12.91
C ALA A 337 10.62 14.54 12.36
N VAL A 338 11.42 14.74 11.31
CA VAL A 338 11.58 16.06 10.65
C VAL A 338 10.27 16.54 10.04
N ILE A 339 9.61 15.68 9.23
CA ILE A 339 8.31 16.03 8.61
C ILE A 339 7.25 16.27 9.68
N ALA A 340 7.18 15.40 10.71
CA ALA A 340 6.24 15.57 11.83
C ALA A 340 6.45 16.91 12.54
N GLY A 341 7.69 17.28 12.83
CA GLY A 341 8.03 18.56 13.45
C GLY A 341 7.54 19.77 12.64
N LYS A 342 7.71 19.72 11.31
CA LYS A 342 7.23 20.78 10.39
C LYS A 342 5.71 20.88 10.37
N LEU A 343 5.00 19.74 10.29
CA LEU A 343 3.55 19.70 10.25
C LEU A 343 2.93 20.13 11.60
N LEU A 344 3.55 19.78 12.73
CA LEU A 344 3.11 20.16 14.07
C LEU A 344 3.28 21.67 14.36
N GLN A 345 4.13 22.37 13.61
CA GLN A 345 4.15 23.84 13.67
C GLN A 345 2.86 24.46 13.11
N LYS A 346 2.25 23.79 12.09
CA LYS A 346 0.99 24.22 11.47
C LYS A 346 -0.23 23.77 12.30
N GLU A 347 -0.16 22.56 12.92
CA GLU A 347 -1.28 21.96 13.66
C GLU A 347 -0.77 21.34 14.99
N LYS A 348 -0.67 22.16 16.03
CA LYS A 348 -0.28 21.71 17.37
C LYS A 348 -1.30 20.73 17.95
N GLY A 349 -0.82 19.72 18.67
CA GLY A 349 -1.68 18.69 19.26
C GLY A 349 -2.15 17.62 18.27
N ALA A 350 -1.78 17.69 16.99
CA ALA A 350 -2.16 16.69 16.01
C ALA A 350 -1.53 15.32 16.32
N THR A 351 -2.23 14.26 15.90
CA THR A 351 -1.74 12.89 16.01
C THR A 351 -0.79 12.57 14.84
N ILE A 352 0.33 11.97 15.17
CA ILE A 352 1.33 11.45 14.21
C ILE A 352 1.46 9.94 14.43
N LEU A 353 1.28 9.17 13.38
CA LEU A 353 1.49 7.72 13.42
C LEU A 353 2.94 7.34 13.09
N TYR A 354 3.39 6.24 13.70
CA TYR A 354 4.67 5.63 13.36
C TYR A 354 4.61 4.12 13.58
N ASP A 355 5.42 3.36 12.84
CA ASP A 355 5.42 1.91 12.96
C ASP A 355 6.18 1.42 14.21
N LEU A 356 5.86 0.21 14.64
CA LEU A 356 6.42 -0.38 15.86
C LEU A 356 7.93 -0.67 15.80
N ARG A 357 8.57 -0.58 14.62
CA ARG A 357 10.02 -0.77 14.41
C ARG A 357 10.82 0.53 14.58
N SER A 358 10.15 1.67 14.51
CA SER A 358 10.77 3.00 14.64
C SER A 358 11.49 3.15 15.99
N SER A 359 12.59 3.90 16.00
CA SER A 359 13.37 4.17 17.21
C SER A 359 12.61 4.98 18.25
N TRP A 360 13.05 4.92 19.51
CA TRP A 360 12.46 5.67 20.62
C TRP A 360 12.56 7.19 20.47
N ILE A 361 13.50 7.69 19.66
CA ILE A 361 13.64 9.12 19.40
C ILE A 361 12.40 9.70 18.74
N LEU A 362 11.73 8.95 17.88
CA LEU A 362 10.59 9.44 17.10
C LEU A 362 9.40 9.87 17.99
N PRO A 363 8.86 9.06 18.91
CA PRO A 363 7.80 9.52 19.80
C PRO A 363 8.23 10.64 20.76
N GLU A 364 9.52 10.73 21.12
CA GLU A 364 10.06 11.81 21.94
C GLU A 364 10.05 13.12 21.16
N GLU A 365 10.52 13.13 19.90
CA GLU A 365 10.53 14.29 19.02
C GLU A 365 9.10 14.77 18.69
N ILE A 366 8.16 13.84 18.43
CA ILE A 366 6.75 14.20 18.21
C ILE A 366 6.18 14.93 19.45
N LYS A 367 6.43 14.41 20.66
CA LYS A 367 6.01 15.06 21.91
C LYS A 367 6.67 16.40 22.10
N ARG A 368 7.99 16.50 21.84
CA ARG A 368 8.75 17.75 21.94
C ARG A 368 8.20 18.83 21.00
N ALA A 369 7.77 18.43 19.81
CA ALA A 369 7.10 19.31 18.84
C ALA A 369 5.64 19.64 19.22
N GLY A 370 5.10 19.09 20.31
CA GLY A 370 3.74 19.34 20.78
C GLY A 370 2.68 18.49 20.13
N GLY A 371 3.04 17.33 19.55
CA GLY A 371 2.13 16.38 18.92
C GLY A 371 1.79 15.16 19.82
N ASN A 372 0.87 14.34 19.34
CA ASN A 372 0.45 13.10 19.98
C ASN A 372 0.99 11.89 19.18
N PRO A 373 2.06 11.21 19.63
CA PRO A 373 2.59 10.04 18.94
C PRO A 373 1.66 8.83 19.13
N TYR A 374 1.34 8.14 18.04
CA TYR A 374 0.57 6.91 18.05
C TYR A 374 1.33 5.80 17.32
N ARG A 375 1.66 4.72 18.06
CA ARG A 375 2.39 3.58 17.50
C ARG A 375 1.44 2.56 16.91
N GLU A 376 1.66 2.20 15.64
CA GLU A 376 0.84 1.23 14.91
C GLU A 376 1.71 0.03 14.46
N ARG A 377 1.06 -1.08 14.12
CA ARG A 377 1.71 -2.23 13.47
C ARG A 377 2.13 -1.88 12.04
N VAL A 378 3.12 -2.62 11.55
CA VAL A 378 3.64 -2.46 10.19
C VAL A 378 2.56 -2.78 9.14
N GLY A 379 2.53 -1.98 8.09
CA GLY A 379 1.70 -2.22 6.90
C GLY A 379 0.83 -1.03 6.53
N HIS A 380 0.98 -0.61 5.28
CA HIS A 380 0.34 0.61 4.75
C HIS A 380 -1.18 0.63 4.93
N SER A 381 -1.87 -0.51 4.83
CA SER A 381 -3.32 -0.57 5.02
C SER A 381 -3.73 -0.29 6.48
N HIS A 382 -2.93 -0.76 7.46
CA HIS A 382 -3.19 -0.51 8.88
C HIS A 382 -2.93 0.95 9.22
N ILE A 383 -1.79 1.49 8.78
CA ILE A 383 -1.46 2.90 8.99
C ILE A 383 -2.57 3.80 8.41
N LYS A 384 -2.97 3.58 7.15
CA LYS A 384 -4.03 4.35 6.48
C LYS A 384 -5.38 4.26 7.21
N ALA A 385 -5.75 3.08 7.72
CA ALA A 385 -6.99 2.88 8.48
C ALA A 385 -6.96 3.63 9.82
N THR A 386 -5.88 3.47 10.59
CA THR A 386 -5.71 4.14 11.89
C THR A 386 -5.55 5.65 11.73
N MET A 387 -4.89 6.13 10.66
CA MET A 387 -4.85 7.57 10.37
C MET A 387 -6.25 8.17 10.18
N ARG A 388 -7.14 7.47 9.47
CA ARG A 388 -8.53 7.89 9.30
C ARG A 388 -9.29 7.86 10.63
N GLU A 389 -9.16 6.78 11.39
CA GLU A 389 -9.82 6.64 12.71
C GLU A 389 -9.39 7.75 13.68
N LYS A 390 -8.10 8.07 13.73
CA LYS A 390 -7.52 9.05 14.66
C LYS A 390 -7.48 10.47 14.07
N ASN A 391 -7.91 10.66 12.82
CA ASN A 391 -7.74 11.89 12.07
C ASN A 391 -6.28 12.41 12.11
N ALA A 392 -5.32 11.48 12.06
CA ALA A 392 -3.91 11.82 12.15
C ALA A 392 -3.45 12.61 10.92
N VAL A 393 -2.63 13.61 11.12
CA VAL A 393 -2.17 14.50 10.03
C VAL A 393 -1.09 13.88 9.18
N PHE A 394 -0.31 12.95 9.77
CA PHE A 394 0.84 12.34 9.15
C PHE A 394 1.15 10.98 9.76
N GLY A 395 1.76 10.11 8.99
CA GLY A 395 2.32 8.85 9.45
C GLY A 395 3.58 8.48 8.68
N GLY A 396 4.52 7.78 9.33
CA GLY A 396 5.73 7.29 8.69
C GLY A 396 6.06 5.86 9.10
N GLU A 397 6.69 5.12 8.19
CA GLU A 397 7.19 3.77 8.42
C GLU A 397 8.69 3.67 8.14
N LEU A 398 9.39 2.77 8.83
CA LEU A 398 10.78 2.42 8.51
C LEU A 398 10.97 1.86 7.10
N SER A 399 9.87 1.48 6.44
CA SER A 399 9.86 1.05 5.04
C SER A 399 9.94 2.17 4.01
N GLY A 400 10.07 3.44 4.44
CA GLY A 400 10.15 4.60 3.55
C GLY A 400 8.80 5.06 2.99
N HIS A 401 7.65 4.58 3.55
CA HIS A 401 6.34 5.14 3.27
C HIS A 401 6.05 6.32 4.19
N TYR A 402 5.52 7.39 3.62
CA TYR A 402 5.10 8.60 4.33
C TYR A 402 3.68 8.97 3.92
N TYR A 403 2.76 8.98 4.88
CA TYR A 403 1.32 9.11 4.69
C TYR A 403 0.85 10.50 5.11
N PHE A 404 0.02 11.14 4.30
CA PHE A 404 -0.45 12.49 4.58
C PHE A 404 -1.98 12.52 4.60
N ARG A 405 -2.57 13.08 5.68
CA ARG A 405 -4.02 13.32 5.72
C ARG A 405 -4.47 14.18 4.54
N ALA A 406 -3.69 15.21 4.21
CA ALA A 406 -3.95 16.08 3.08
C ALA A 406 -3.86 15.38 1.72
N ASN A 407 -3.26 14.19 1.66
CA ASN A 407 -3.22 13.31 0.49
C ASN A 407 -4.17 12.12 0.63
N TYR A 408 -5.41 12.35 1.01
CA TYR A 408 -6.42 11.29 1.20
C TYR A 408 -5.95 10.18 2.17
N PHE A 409 -5.12 10.51 3.17
CA PHE A 409 -4.45 9.57 4.07
C PHE A 409 -3.55 8.54 3.34
N ALA A 410 -3.20 8.80 2.10
CA ALA A 410 -2.35 7.95 1.29
C ALA A 410 -0.87 8.33 1.42
N ASP A 411 -0.02 7.38 1.09
CA ASP A 411 1.42 7.56 0.97
C ASP A 411 1.77 8.36 -0.29
N SER A 412 2.85 9.14 -0.21
CA SER A 412 3.50 9.78 -1.35
C SER A 412 4.95 10.11 -0.99
N ALA A 413 5.87 9.48 -1.68
CA ALA A 413 7.29 9.77 -1.55
C ALA A 413 7.64 11.15 -2.15
N ILE A 414 6.91 11.59 -3.17
CA ILE A 414 7.12 12.91 -3.80
C ILE A 414 6.71 14.02 -2.84
N ILE A 415 5.59 13.89 -2.12
CA ILE A 415 5.21 14.86 -1.08
C ILE A 415 6.23 14.84 0.06
N ALA A 416 6.73 13.64 0.46
CA ALA A 416 7.76 13.56 1.49
C ALA A 416 9.04 14.28 1.09
N LEU A 417 9.49 14.14 -0.16
CA LEU A 417 10.65 14.88 -0.70
C LEU A 417 10.43 16.41 -0.67
N ILE A 418 9.22 16.88 -0.96
CA ILE A 418 8.87 18.31 -0.93
C ILE A 418 8.80 18.83 0.51
N GLU A 419 8.39 18.02 1.46
CA GLU A 419 8.29 18.43 2.87
C GLU A 419 9.65 18.40 3.60
N ILE A 420 10.67 17.72 3.08
CA ILE A 420 12.04 17.78 3.58
C ILE A 420 12.76 19.01 3.04
#